data_5d7be2ea5dfd822488e54b505c3725df
#
_entry.id   5d7be2ea5dfd822488e54b505c3725df
#
_cell.length_a   1.000
_cell.length_b   1.000
_cell.length_c   1.000
_cell.angle_alpha   90.00
_cell.angle_beta   90.00
_cell.angle_gamma   90.00
#
_symmetry.space_group_name_H-M   'P 1'
#
loop_
_entity.id
_entity.type
_entity.pdbx_description
1 polymer ?
#
loop_
_entity_poly.entity_id
_entity_poly.type
_entity_poly.pdbx_seq_one_letter_code
_entity_poly.pdbx_strand_id
1 'polypeptide(L)'
;VRQAVTTSAEIKGNQATFLVAGSGGATAVTRGLNGLIPARADDLTQVTATLVEWHDKVIKTGFNIFASQGDQRQIMQQSTMAVINRKVDTDILTELANATQTTGAAQQGSLDLVIWAKTILGNNAVPTGNLFSFITPAFHAYLMKTKEFTNVDYVNNKPFAEGGDDDFEAFKWAGVNFIVHPNLTGKGTNAEKCYLFHKSAIGHAMDTAGITNVVDVNKEHDYSFALCSAYMGAKLMQNSGVVVINHDGSAFAAQS
;
A
#
# COMPACT_ATOMS: atom_id res chain seq x y z
N VAL A 1 0.96 0.45 -5.34
CA VAL A 1 0.42 0.26 -3.98
C VAL A 1 -1.10 0.32 -3.94
N ARG A 2 -1.75 1.31 -4.60
CA ARG A 2 -3.22 1.52 -4.59
C ARG A 2 -4.05 0.30 -5.02
N GLN A 3 -3.55 -0.55 -5.91
CA GLN A 3 -4.26 -1.77 -6.34
C GLN A 3 -4.38 -2.84 -5.23
N ALA A 4 -3.48 -2.80 -4.27
CA ALA A 4 -3.43 -3.73 -3.15
C ALA A 4 -4.41 -3.38 -2.01
N VAL A 5 -5.10 -2.25 -2.08
CA VAL A 5 -6.01 -1.73 -1.05
C VAL A 5 -7.43 -1.58 -1.57
N THR A 6 -8.40 -1.42 -0.68
CA THR A 6 -9.79 -1.16 -1.04
C THR A 6 -9.95 0.29 -1.49
N THR A 7 -10.58 0.48 -2.66
CA THR A 7 -10.83 1.82 -3.21
C THR A 7 -12.30 2.19 -3.26
N SER A 8 -13.19 1.27 -2.88
CA SER A 8 -14.63 1.51 -2.86
C SER A 8 -15.02 2.27 -1.60
N ALA A 9 -15.30 3.56 -1.74
CA ALA A 9 -15.79 4.43 -0.66
C ALA A 9 -16.94 5.29 -1.18
N GLU A 10 -17.85 5.65 -0.30
CA GLU A 10 -18.83 6.69 -0.57
C GLU A 10 -18.23 8.05 -0.20
N ILE A 11 -18.13 8.95 -1.18
CA ILE A 11 -17.53 10.27 -0.99
C ILE A 11 -18.62 11.31 -0.86
N LYS A 12 -18.63 12.04 0.26
CA LYS A 12 -19.51 13.18 0.52
C LYS A 12 -18.67 14.35 1.04
N GLY A 13 -18.56 15.42 0.24
CA GLY A 13 -17.68 16.53 0.56
C GLY A 13 -16.23 16.07 0.68
N ASN A 14 -15.57 16.42 1.79
CA ASN A 14 -14.18 16.02 2.06
C ASN A 14 -14.06 14.70 2.85
N GLN A 15 -15.13 13.90 2.94
CA GLN A 15 -15.15 12.65 3.68
C GLN A 15 -15.42 11.48 2.75
N ALA A 16 -14.61 10.44 2.88
CA ALA A 16 -14.79 9.16 2.21
C ALA A 16 -15.11 8.10 3.26
N THR A 17 -16.29 7.51 3.16
CA THR A 17 -16.79 6.52 4.13
C THR A 17 -16.66 5.11 3.56
N PHE A 18 -16.02 4.25 4.32
CA PHE A 18 -15.93 2.81 4.06
C PHE A 18 -16.85 2.07 5.00
N LEU A 19 -17.64 1.15 4.46
CA LEU A 19 -18.50 0.27 5.26
C LEU A 19 -17.72 -1.00 5.59
N VAL A 20 -17.60 -1.30 6.87
CA VAL A 20 -16.94 -2.50 7.38
C VAL A 20 -17.95 -3.34 8.15
N ALA A 21 -18.15 -4.58 7.71
CA ALA A 21 -18.95 -5.56 8.42
C ALA A 21 -18.02 -6.54 9.16
N GLY A 22 -18.16 -6.61 10.47
CA GLY A 22 -17.45 -7.57 11.30
C GLY A 22 -18.41 -8.56 11.94
N SER A 23 -18.09 -9.84 11.99
CA SER A 23 -18.89 -10.83 12.72
C SER A 23 -18.58 -10.87 14.23
N GLY A 24 -17.51 -10.18 14.66
CA GLY A 24 -17.09 -10.11 16.07
C GLY A 24 -16.85 -11.48 16.74
N GLY A 25 -16.66 -12.54 15.95
CA GLY A 25 -16.60 -13.91 16.47
C GLY A 25 -17.95 -14.52 16.84
N ALA A 26 -19.07 -13.90 16.42
CA ALA A 26 -20.41 -14.41 16.70
C ALA A 26 -20.62 -15.82 16.08
N THR A 27 -21.27 -16.68 16.84
CA THR A 27 -21.62 -18.05 16.42
C THR A 27 -23.08 -18.12 15.99
N ALA A 28 -23.38 -19.01 15.05
CA ALA A 28 -24.74 -19.30 14.67
C ALA A 28 -25.51 -19.88 15.86
N VAL A 29 -26.78 -19.48 15.98
CA VAL A 29 -27.67 -19.94 17.05
C VAL A 29 -28.82 -20.77 16.49
N THR A 30 -29.30 -21.73 17.28
CA THR A 30 -30.46 -22.55 16.91
C THR A 30 -31.76 -21.83 17.32
N ARG A 31 -32.85 -22.23 16.68
CA ARG A 31 -34.20 -21.73 17.02
C ARG A 31 -34.56 -22.13 18.45
N GLY A 32 -35.07 -21.19 19.21
CA GLY A 32 -35.60 -21.45 20.56
C GLY A 32 -36.90 -22.28 20.56
N LEU A 33 -37.30 -22.74 21.76
CA LEU A 33 -38.48 -23.62 21.94
C LEU A 33 -39.78 -23.04 21.35
N ASN A 34 -39.92 -21.71 21.33
CA ASN A 34 -41.10 -21.02 20.78
C ASN A 34 -40.94 -20.63 19.30
N GLY A 35 -39.96 -21.22 18.60
CA GLY A 35 -39.70 -20.93 17.19
C GLY A 35 -39.01 -19.58 16.93
N LEU A 36 -38.70 -18.82 17.98
CA LEU A 36 -38.01 -17.52 17.84
C LEU A 36 -36.53 -17.71 17.51
N ILE A 37 -36.06 -16.99 16.51
CA ILE A 37 -34.64 -16.93 16.17
C ILE A 37 -34.06 -15.70 16.86
N PRO A 38 -33.09 -15.85 17.79
CA PRO A 38 -32.45 -14.69 18.41
C PRO A 38 -31.75 -13.83 17.35
N ALA A 39 -32.05 -12.54 17.31
CA ALA A 39 -31.38 -11.59 16.43
C ALA A 39 -30.04 -11.23 17.01
N ARG A 40 -29.01 -11.19 16.14
CA ARG A 40 -27.70 -10.65 16.46
C ARG A 40 -27.73 -9.13 16.32
N ALA A 41 -26.93 -8.43 17.12
CA ALA A 41 -26.72 -6.99 16.95
C ALA A 41 -26.07 -6.70 15.57
N ASP A 42 -26.37 -5.55 15.00
CA ASP A 42 -25.76 -5.10 13.77
C ASP A 42 -24.30 -4.69 14.03
N ASP A 43 -23.38 -5.32 13.30
CA ASP A 43 -21.93 -5.09 13.42
C ASP A 43 -21.38 -4.20 12.28
N LEU A 44 -22.28 -3.52 11.56
CA LEU A 44 -21.85 -2.56 10.53
C LEU A 44 -21.19 -1.34 11.18
N THR A 45 -19.93 -1.15 10.87
CA THR A 45 -19.17 0.03 11.28
C THR A 45 -18.82 0.88 10.08
N GLN A 46 -18.83 2.19 10.27
CA GLN A 46 -18.41 3.16 9.27
C GLN A 46 -17.05 3.70 9.67
N VAL A 47 -16.08 3.56 8.76
CA VAL A 47 -14.76 4.13 8.94
C VAL A 47 -14.57 5.24 7.91
N THR A 48 -14.29 6.45 8.39
CA THR A 48 -14.19 7.64 7.56
C THR A 48 -12.73 8.05 7.37
N ALA A 49 -12.33 8.25 6.11
CA ALA A 49 -11.09 8.90 5.74
C ALA A 49 -11.40 10.35 5.34
N THR A 50 -10.61 11.30 5.84
CA THR A 50 -10.69 12.69 5.40
C THR A 50 -9.83 12.87 4.15
N LEU A 51 -10.42 13.42 3.09
CA LEU A 51 -9.69 13.78 1.88
C LEU A 51 -8.92 15.07 2.14
N VAL A 52 -7.66 15.05 1.81
CA VAL A 52 -6.73 16.19 1.90
C VAL A 52 -6.31 16.58 0.50
N GLU A 53 -6.18 17.87 0.30
CA GLU A 53 -5.74 18.46 -0.95
C GLU A 53 -4.22 18.41 -1.07
N TRP A 54 -3.73 17.82 -2.16
CA TRP A 54 -2.30 17.70 -2.46
C TRP A 54 -2.00 18.28 -3.82
N HIS A 55 -0.97 19.13 -3.87
CA HIS A 55 -0.50 19.77 -5.09
C HIS A 55 1.01 19.64 -5.25
N ASP A 56 1.43 19.52 -6.49
CA ASP A 56 2.82 19.71 -6.89
C ASP A 56 2.88 20.61 -8.11
N LYS A 57 3.69 21.68 -8.04
CA LYS A 57 3.81 22.68 -9.10
C LYS A 57 5.28 22.93 -9.43
N VAL A 58 5.62 22.77 -10.69
CA VAL A 58 6.95 23.12 -11.23
C VAL A 58 6.80 24.30 -12.19
N ILE A 59 7.71 25.27 -12.08
CA ILE A 59 7.72 26.49 -12.89
C ILE A 59 9.05 26.57 -13.63
N LYS A 60 9.00 26.95 -14.92
CA LYS A 60 10.18 27.31 -15.72
C LYS A 60 9.90 28.57 -16.52
N THR A 61 10.87 29.48 -16.53
CA THR A 61 10.78 30.71 -17.36
C THR A 61 10.88 30.37 -18.84
N GLY A 62 10.32 31.22 -19.68
CA GLY A 62 10.39 31.08 -21.14
C GLY A 62 11.83 30.95 -21.65
N PHE A 63 12.76 31.75 -21.06
CA PHE A 63 14.17 31.68 -21.41
C PHE A 63 14.80 30.31 -21.05
N ASN A 64 14.49 29.76 -19.87
CA ASN A 64 15.01 28.45 -19.46
C ASN A 64 14.48 27.30 -20.34
N ILE A 65 13.25 27.40 -20.82
CA ILE A 65 12.68 26.46 -21.77
C ILE A 65 13.41 26.55 -23.12
N PHE A 66 13.63 27.77 -23.60
CA PHE A 66 14.35 28.00 -24.85
C PHE A 66 15.81 27.52 -24.78
N ALA A 67 16.49 27.76 -23.67
CA ALA A 67 17.89 27.37 -23.47
C ALA A 67 18.08 25.87 -23.22
N SER A 68 17.01 25.13 -22.88
CA SER A 68 17.05 23.71 -22.57
C SER A 68 16.84 22.87 -23.83
N GLN A 69 17.46 21.68 -23.85
CA GLN A 69 17.21 20.68 -24.89
C GLN A 69 16.01 19.80 -24.53
N GLY A 70 15.24 19.40 -25.53
CA GLY A 70 14.09 18.51 -25.37
C GLY A 70 12.80 19.20 -24.93
N ASP A 71 11.72 18.43 -24.82
CA ASP A 71 10.40 18.95 -24.39
C ASP A 71 10.34 19.11 -22.87
N GLN A 72 10.72 20.28 -22.42
CA GLN A 72 10.74 20.62 -20.98
C GLN A 72 9.34 20.61 -20.33
N ARG A 73 8.28 20.87 -21.10
CA ARG A 73 6.91 20.84 -20.58
C ARG A 73 6.47 19.41 -20.27
N GLN A 74 6.78 18.48 -21.14
CA GLN A 74 6.51 17.06 -20.90
C GLN A 74 7.29 16.53 -19.69
N ILE A 75 8.57 16.91 -19.55
CA ILE A 75 9.39 16.52 -18.40
C ILE A 75 8.83 17.07 -17.10
N MET A 76 8.38 18.35 -17.07
CA MET A 76 7.74 18.96 -15.90
C MET A 76 6.46 18.20 -15.53
N GLN A 77 5.62 17.87 -16.51
CA GLN A 77 4.38 17.12 -16.32
C GLN A 77 4.64 15.72 -15.73
N GLN A 78 5.60 14.98 -16.26
CA GLN A 78 5.96 13.66 -15.75
C GLN A 78 6.51 13.74 -14.33
N SER A 79 7.33 14.76 -14.04
CA SER A 79 7.90 14.98 -12.71
C SER A 79 6.81 15.24 -11.67
N THR A 80 5.89 16.16 -11.94
CA THR A 80 4.79 16.48 -11.00
C THR A 80 3.86 15.28 -10.76
N MET A 81 3.55 14.52 -11.83
CA MET A 81 2.76 13.29 -11.70
C MET A 81 3.46 12.24 -10.84
N ALA A 82 4.78 12.07 -11.00
CA ALA A 82 5.55 11.13 -10.19
C ALA A 82 5.55 11.51 -8.70
N VAL A 83 5.57 12.81 -8.37
CA VAL A 83 5.48 13.29 -6.98
C VAL A 83 4.14 12.94 -6.36
N ILE A 84 3.03 13.20 -7.06
CA ILE A 84 1.69 12.89 -6.56
C ILE A 84 1.48 11.37 -6.43
N ASN A 85 1.94 10.57 -7.39
CA ASN A 85 1.88 9.11 -7.27
C ASN A 85 2.65 8.58 -6.06
N ARG A 86 3.83 9.16 -5.78
CA ARG A 86 4.61 8.82 -4.58
C ARG A 86 3.87 9.22 -3.29
N LYS A 87 3.11 10.31 -3.32
CA LYS A 87 2.29 10.74 -2.19
C LYS A 87 1.14 9.76 -1.91
N VAL A 88 0.49 9.22 -2.96
CA VAL A 88 -0.52 8.14 -2.82
C VAL A 88 0.07 6.96 -2.06
N ASP A 89 1.26 6.53 -2.45
CA ASP A 89 1.93 5.40 -1.78
C ASP A 89 2.27 5.73 -0.32
N THR A 90 2.77 6.93 -0.07
CA THR A 90 3.12 7.37 1.29
C THR A 90 1.90 7.43 2.21
N ASP A 91 0.74 7.88 1.73
CA ASP A 91 -0.48 7.94 2.54
C ASP A 91 -0.95 6.54 2.96
N ILE A 92 -0.91 5.58 2.04
CA ILE A 92 -1.25 4.18 2.32
C ILE A 92 -0.26 3.58 3.33
N LEU A 93 1.05 3.80 3.14
CA LEU A 93 2.09 3.28 4.03
C LEU A 93 2.01 3.90 5.43
N THR A 94 1.64 5.18 5.54
CA THR A 94 1.45 5.86 6.82
C THR A 94 0.29 5.25 7.61
N GLU A 95 -0.82 4.93 6.95
CA GLU A 95 -1.95 4.28 7.60
C GLU A 95 -1.64 2.82 7.97
N LEU A 96 -0.87 2.09 7.17
CA LEU A 96 -0.39 0.74 7.52
C LEU A 96 0.51 0.77 8.76
N ALA A 97 1.31 1.82 8.94
CA ALA A 97 2.18 1.97 10.11
C ALA A 97 1.42 2.16 11.44
N ASN A 98 0.12 2.52 11.37
CA ASN A 98 -0.76 2.62 12.54
C ASN A 98 -1.24 1.25 13.05
N ALA A 99 -0.95 0.15 12.34
CA ALA A 99 -1.32 -1.18 12.79
C ALA A 99 -0.52 -1.58 14.05
N THR A 100 -1.21 -2.24 14.97
CA THR A 100 -0.63 -2.60 16.29
C THR A 100 -0.11 -4.04 16.37
N GLN A 101 -0.51 -4.90 15.43
CA GLN A 101 -0.03 -6.28 15.41
C GLN A 101 1.35 -6.35 14.77
N THR A 102 2.28 -6.99 15.45
CA THR A 102 3.68 -7.08 15.00
C THR A 102 4.23 -8.49 15.16
N THR A 103 5.29 -8.80 14.42
CA THR A 103 6.08 -10.03 14.59
C THR A 103 7.06 -9.96 15.77
N GLY A 104 6.98 -8.93 16.63
CA GLY A 104 7.87 -8.76 17.78
C GLY A 104 9.17 -8.02 17.43
N ALA A 105 10.30 -8.47 18.01
CA ALA A 105 11.59 -7.84 17.79
C ALA A 105 12.05 -7.95 16.31
N ALA A 106 12.82 -6.96 15.85
CA ALA A 106 13.38 -6.96 14.51
C ALA A 106 14.35 -8.15 14.33
N GLN A 107 14.18 -8.88 13.25
CA GLN A 107 15.00 -10.04 12.86
C GLN A 107 15.41 -9.92 11.40
N GLN A 108 16.45 -10.63 11.02
CA GLN A 108 16.82 -10.75 9.60
C GLN A 108 15.70 -11.39 8.80
N GLY A 109 15.52 -10.96 7.55
CA GLY A 109 14.50 -11.48 6.67
C GLY A 109 14.61 -13.00 6.51
N SER A 110 13.53 -13.70 6.78
CA SER A 110 13.47 -15.16 6.70
C SER A 110 12.07 -15.62 6.28
N LEU A 111 12.00 -16.85 5.82
CA LEU A 111 10.72 -17.52 5.59
C LEU A 111 9.87 -17.57 6.86
N ASP A 112 10.51 -17.82 8.01
CA ASP A 112 9.83 -17.94 9.30
C ASP A 112 9.08 -16.66 9.66
N LEU A 113 9.63 -15.48 9.38
CA LEU A 113 8.93 -14.19 9.60
C LEU A 113 7.66 -14.08 8.75
N VAL A 114 7.70 -14.54 7.50
CA VAL A 114 6.52 -14.53 6.63
C VAL A 114 5.46 -15.50 7.12
N ILE A 115 5.88 -16.71 7.52
CA ILE A 115 4.99 -17.73 8.08
C ILE A 115 4.37 -17.22 9.39
N TRP A 116 5.16 -16.61 10.26
CA TRP A 116 4.68 -16.06 11.52
C TRP A 116 3.65 -14.96 11.30
N ALA A 117 3.95 -13.99 10.43
CA ALA A 117 2.99 -12.94 10.08
C ALA A 117 1.68 -13.50 9.50
N LYS A 118 1.78 -14.53 8.63
CA LYS A 118 0.61 -15.23 8.08
C LYS A 118 -0.18 -15.99 9.16
N THR A 119 0.51 -16.59 10.13
CA THR A 119 -0.12 -17.27 11.26
C THR A 119 -0.90 -16.32 12.15
N ILE A 120 -0.37 -15.10 12.40
CA ILE A 120 -1.07 -14.05 13.15
C ILE A 120 -2.40 -13.68 12.45
N LEU A 121 -2.37 -13.48 11.12
CA LEU A 121 -3.59 -13.23 10.35
C LEU A 121 -4.56 -14.41 10.39
N GLY A 122 -4.05 -15.64 10.31
CA GLY A 122 -4.86 -16.86 10.42
C GLY A 122 -5.56 -16.99 11.79
N ASN A 123 -4.85 -16.67 12.88
CA ASN A 123 -5.41 -16.67 14.23
C ASN A 123 -6.53 -15.61 14.40
N ASN A 124 -6.49 -14.54 13.63
CA ASN A 124 -7.54 -13.53 13.58
C ASN A 124 -8.66 -13.86 12.60
N ALA A 125 -8.69 -15.10 12.07
CA ALA A 125 -9.67 -15.54 11.08
C ALA A 125 -9.75 -14.66 9.81
N VAL A 126 -8.64 -14.05 9.41
CA VAL A 126 -8.55 -13.27 8.18
C VAL A 126 -8.58 -14.20 6.97
N PRO A 127 -9.39 -13.92 5.94
CA PRO A 127 -9.43 -14.75 4.72
C PRO A 127 -8.04 -14.86 4.07
N THR A 128 -7.71 -16.04 3.56
CA THR A 128 -6.39 -16.29 2.94
C THR A 128 -6.28 -15.79 1.49
N GLY A 129 -7.39 -15.39 0.88
CA GLY A 129 -7.38 -14.75 -0.43
C GLY A 129 -7.01 -13.28 -0.33
N ASN A 130 -6.45 -12.72 -1.43
CA ASN A 130 -6.12 -11.29 -1.52
C ASN A 130 -5.21 -10.75 -0.40
N LEU A 131 -4.23 -11.56 0.00
CA LEU A 131 -3.15 -11.13 0.89
C LEU A 131 -2.07 -10.41 0.07
N PHE A 132 -1.65 -9.26 0.58
CA PHE A 132 -0.59 -8.44 0.02
C PHE A 132 0.50 -8.21 1.06
N SER A 133 1.73 -8.14 0.60
CA SER A 133 2.87 -7.80 1.46
C SER A 133 3.72 -6.73 0.79
N PHE A 134 3.96 -5.63 1.50
CA PHE A 134 4.95 -4.64 1.11
C PHE A 134 6.25 -4.93 1.83
N ILE A 135 7.30 -5.16 1.06
CA ILE A 135 8.62 -5.54 1.57
C ILE A 135 9.69 -4.56 1.07
N THR A 136 10.73 -4.40 1.88
CA THR A 136 11.93 -3.63 1.47
C THR A 136 12.78 -4.43 0.49
N PRO A 137 13.61 -3.76 -0.34
CA PRO A 137 14.61 -4.45 -1.16
C PRO A 137 15.55 -5.35 -0.36
N ALA A 138 15.89 -4.96 0.89
CA ALA A 138 16.73 -5.76 1.78
C ALA A 138 16.01 -7.06 2.18
N PHE A 139 14.72 -6.99 2.54
CA PHE A 139 13.92 -8.18 2.84
C PHE A 139 13.83 -9.11 1.63
N HIS A 140 13.59 -8.56 0.45
CA HIS A 140 13.58 -9.33 -0.80
C HIS A 140 14.93 -10.03 -1.05
N ALA A 141 16.06 -9.33 -0.82
CA ALA A 141 17.39 -9.92 -0.95
C ALA A 141 17.62 -11.10 0.02
N TYR A 142 17.07 -11.04 1.24
CA TYR A 142 17.11 -12.17 2.16
C TYR A 142 16.25 -13.34 1.68
N LEU A 143 15.04 -13.09 1.16
CA LEU A 143 14.21 -14.14 0.59
C LEU A 143 14.89 -14.84 -0.58
N MET A 144 15.60 -14.11 -1.44
CA MET A 144 16.38 -14.69 -2.54
C MET A 144 17.52 -15.61 -2.08
N LYS A 145 17.99 -15.51 -0.83
CA LYS A 145 18.99 -16.41 -0.24
C LYS A 145 18.38 -17.71 0.31
N THR A 146 17.07 -17.77 0.50
CA THR A 146 16.40 -18.98 1.02
C THR A 146 16.19 -19.99 -0.09
N LYS A 147 16.49 -21.27 0.21
CA LYS A 147 16.36 -22.36 -0.78
C LYS A 147 14.90 -22.57 -1.19
N GLU A 148 13.98 -22.42 -0.27
CA GLU A 148 12.55 -22.59 -0.47
C GLU A 148 11.96 -21.55 -1.40
N PHE A 149 12.58 -20.39 -1.51
CA PHE A 149 12.18 -19.32 -2.42
C PHE A 149 12.79 -19.49 -3.82
N THR A 150 14.02 -19.98 -3.92
CA THR A 150 14.78 -20.03 -5.19
C THR A 150 14.67 -21.37 -5.91
N ASN A 151 14.32 -22.46 -5.23
CA ASN A 151 14.30 -23.79 -5.83
C ASN A 151 12.94 -24.08 -6.50
N VAL A 152 13.00 -24.41 -7.79
CA VAL A 152 11.84 -24.75 -8.64
C VAL A 152 11.07 -25.98 -8.09
N ASP A 153 11.76 -26.89 -7.38
CA ASP A 153 11.13 -28.08 -6.79
C ASP A 153 10.11 -27.74 -5.68
N TYR A 154 10.30 -26.59 -5.01
CA TYR A 154 9.40 -26.12 -3.94
C TYR A 154 8.37 -25.09 -4.44
N VAL A 155 8.65 -24.43 -5.54
CA VAL A 155 7.79 -23.37 -6.09
C VAL A 155 7.41 -23.74 -7.52
N ASN A 156 6.20 -24.25 -7.69
CA ASN A 156 5.69 -24.64 -9.02
C ASN A 156 5.56 -23.43 -10.00
N ASN A 157 5.99 -22.27 -9.56
CA ASN A 157 6.02 -21.03 -10.34
C ASN A 157 7.39 -20.38 -10.16
N LYS A 158 8.12 -20.16 -11.26
CA LYS A 158 9.44 -19.52 -11.20
C LYS A 158 9.27 -18.09 -10.65
N PRO A 159 9.81 -17.76 -9.46
CA PRO A 159 9.71 -16.40 -8.92
C PRO A 159 10.45 -15.36 -9.78
N PHE A 160 11.26 -15.82 -10.75
CA PHE A 160 12.00 -15.02 -11.71
C PHE A 160 11.58 -15.33 -13.16
N ALA A 161 10.35 -15.80 -13.41
CA ALA A 161 9.88 -15.97 -14.79
C ALA A 161 9.77 -14.60 -15.44
N GLU A 162 10.66 -14.33 -16.38
CA GLU A 162 10.52 -13.25 -17.34
C GLU A 162 9.19 -13.39 -18.06
N GLY A 163 8.39 -12.35 -18.09
CA GLY A 163 7.18 -12.32 -18.91
C GLY A 163 5.94 -11.74 -18.25
N GLY A 164 6.08 -10.60 -17.61
CA GLY A 164 4.97 -9.68 -17.34
C GLY A 164 5.42 -8.30 -17.75
N ASP A 165 4.66 -7.68 -18.61
CA ASP A 165 4.85 -6.33 -19.15
C ASP A 165 4.61 -5.24 -18.08
N ASP A 166 4.81 -5.59 -16.81
CA ASP A 166 4.63 -4.69 -15.67
C ASP A 166 5.96 -4.45 -14.98
N ASP A 167 6.40 -3.21 -15.03
CA ASP A 167 7.53 -2.58 -14.30
C ASP A 167 7.42 -2.71 -12.76
N PHE A 168 6.58 -3.62 -12.26
CA PHE A 168 6.39 -3.91 -10.85
C PHE A 168 7.17 -5.15 -10.46
N GLU A 169 8.13 -5.00 -9.55
CA GLU A 169 8.73 -6.12 -8.81
C GLU A 169 7.66 -6.75 -7.88
N ALA A 170 6.59 -7.30 -8.47
CA ALA A 170 5.53 -7.98 -7.76
C ALA A 170 5.59 -9.47 -8.09
N PHE A 171 5.62 -10.30 -7.07
CA PHE A 171 5.62 -11.75 -7.21
C PHE A 171 4.65 -12.40 -6.22
N LYS A 172 4.16 -13.59 -6.58
CA LYS A 172 3.26 -14.35 -5.71
C LYS A 172 3.98 -15.55 -5.14
N TRP A 173 4.04 -15.66 -3.81
CA TRP A 173 4.64 -16.76 -3.12
C TRP A 173 3.88 -17.08 -1.84
N ALA A 174 3.78 -18.38 -1.48
CA ALA A 174 3.05 -18.86 -0.30
C ALA A 174 1.60 -18.31 -0.17
N GLY A 175 0.93 -18.00 -1.29
CA GLY A 175 -0.42 -17.42 -1.31
C GLY A 175 -0.49 -15.93 -1.01
N VAL A 176 0.65 -15.24 -0.91
CA VAL A 176 0.78 -13.79 -0.68
C VAL A 176 1.32 -13.12 -1.94
N ASN A 177 0.77 -11.97 -2.29
CA ASN A 177 1.28 -11.12 -3.35
C ASN A 177 2.30 -10.14 -2.73
N PHE A 178 3.57 -10.33 -3.05
CA PHE A 178 4.64 -9.47 -2.58
C PHE A 178 4.86 -8.32 -3.54
N ILE A 179 5.04 -7.12 -3.01
CA ILE A 179 5.39 -5.91 -3.75
C ILE A 179 6.60 -5.30 -3.07
N VAL A 180 7.71 -5.19 -3.82
CA VAL A 180 8.91 -4.53 -3.33
C VAL A 180 8.73 -3.03 -3.42
N HIS A 181 8.85 -2.33 -2.30
CA HIS A 181 8.66 -0.88 -2.26
C HIS A 181 9.85 -0.17 -1.59
N PRO A 182 10.46 0.83 -2.27
CA PRO A 182 11.68 1.46 -1.78
C PRO A 182 11.47 2.47 -0.64
N ASN A 183 10.23 2.93 -0.39
CA ASN A 183 9.93 4.01 0.55
C ASN A 183 9.29 3.51 1.85
N LEU A 184 9.60 2.27 2.26
CA LEU A 184 9.15 1.74 3.55
C LEU A 184 9.92 2.38 4.71
N THR A 185 9.25 2.49 5.87
CA THR A 185 9.82 3.10 7.07
C THR A 185 11.03 2.33 7.58
N GLY A 186 12.09 3.05 7.94
CA GLY A 186 13.30 2.46 8.50
C GLY A 186 14.22 1.76 7.52
N LYS A 187 14.01 1.94 6.21
CA LYS A 187 14.83 1.33 5.15
C LYS A 187 16.35 1.50 5.41
N GLY A 188 17.10 0.40 5.30
CA GLY A 188 18.55 0.38 5.50
C GLY A 188 18.98 0.43 6.96
N THR A 189 18.05 0.25 7.89
CA THR A 189 18.33 0.24 9.34
C THR A 189 17.93 -1.09 9.96
N ASN A 190 18.22 -1.25 11.25
CA ASN A 190 17.75 -2.38 12.05
C ASN A 190 16.27 -2.28 12.48
N ALA A 191 15.55 -1.28 12.00
CA ALA A 191 14.16 -0.99 12.34
C ALA A 191 13.27 -0.83 11.10
N GLU A 192 13.55 -1.61 10.07
CA GLU A 192 12.71 -1.66 8.86
C GLU A 192 11.33 -2.23 9.18
N LYS A 193 10.31 -1.64 8.60
CA LYS A 193 8.93 -2.12 8.71
C LYS A 193 8.43 -2.60 7.37
N CYS A 194 8.17 -3.88 7.28
CA CYS A 194 7.43 -4.50 6.20
C CYS A 194 6.00 -4.78 6.66
N TYR A 195 5.06 -4.93 5.74
CA TYR A 195 3.65 -5.09 6.06
C TYR A 195 3.08 -6.31 5.36
N LEU A 196 2.33 -7.13 6.08
CA LEU A 196 1.48 -8.18 5.51
C LEU A 196 0.04 -7.88 5.88
N PHE A 197 -0.85 -7.77 4.89
CA PHE A 197 -2.23 -7.37 5.14
C PHE A 197 -3.20 -7.96 4.12
N HIS A 198 -4.46 -8.01 4.49
CA HIS A 198 -5.56 -8.33 3.59
C HIS A 198 -6.09 -7.06 2.93
N LYS A 199 -6.44 -7.14 1.65
CA LYS A 199 -6.91 -5.99 0.85
C LYS A 199 -8.02 -5.18 1.52
N SER A 200 -8.95 -5.83 2.22
CA SER A 200 -10.06 -5.16 2.91
C SER A 200 -9.67 -4.48 4.23
N ALA A 201 -8.44 -4.65 4.70
CA ALA A 201 -8.02 -4.08 5.98
C ALA A 201 -7.68 -2.60 5.91
N ILE A 202 -7.38 -2.09 4.70
CA ILE A 202 -7.03 -0.69 4.48
C ILE A 202 -7.81 -0.13 3.29
N GLY A 203 -8.26 1.11 3.42
CA GLY A 203 -8.96 1.85 2.37
C GLY A 203 -8.17 3.08 1.92
N HIS A 204 -8.21 3.35 0.63
CA HIS A 204 -7.70 4.59 0.04
C HIS A 204 -8.77 5.16 -0.88
N ALA A 205 -9.20 6.38 -0.60
CA ALA A 205 -10.15 7.12 -1.42
C ALA A 205 -9.47 8.27 -2.14
N MET A 206 -9.95 8.53 -3.33
CA MET A 206 -9.53 9.66 -4.16
C MET A 206 -10.79 10.23 -4.81
N ASP A 207 -10.83 11.56 -4.96
CA ASP A 207 -11.94 12.23 -5.64
C ASP A 207 -12.21 11.63 -7.04
N THR A 208 -13.43 11.79 -7.50
CA THR A 208 -13.89 11.25 -8.80
C THR A 208 -13.12 11.80 -9.99
N ALA A 209 -12.60 13.03 -9.87
CA ALA A 209 -11.71 13.62 -10.88
C ALA A 209 -10.34 12.92 -10.94
N GLY A 210 -9.97 12.17 -9.87
CA GLY A 210 -8.69 11.51 -9.78
C GLY A 210 -7.52 12.49 -9.70
N ILE A 211 -6.42 12.14 -10.34
CA ILE A 211 -5.25 13.02 -10.46
C ILE A 211 -5.46 13.95 -11.64
N THR A 212 -5.53 15.26 -11.39
CA THR A 212 -5.60 16.28 -12.42
C THR A 212 -4.21 16.82 -12.72
N ASN A 213 -3.92 16.99 -14.00
CA ASN A 213 -2.64 17.52 -14.46
C ASN A 213 -2.88 18.62 -15.48
N VAL A 214 -2.34 19.81 -15.19
CA VAL A 214 -2.48 21.01 -16.03
C VAL A 214 -1.10 21.52 -16.39
N VAL A 215 -0.86 21.72 -17.67
CA VAL A 215 0.34 22.42 -18.18
C VAL A 215 -0.11 23.66 -18.91
N ASP A 216 0.33 24.82 -18.45
CA ASP A 216 -0.07 26.10 -19.02
C ASP A 216 1.06 27.13 -18.94
N VAL A 217 0.82 28.31 -19.55
CA VAL A 217 1.73 29.45 -19.59
C VAL A 217 1.09 30.63 -18.89
N ASN A 218 1.75 31.15 -17.87
CA ASN A 218 1.39 32.41 -17.29
C ASN A 218 2.04 33.55 -18.11
N LYS A 219 1.22 34.27 -18.85
CA LYS A 219 1.69 35.35 -19.74
C LYS A 219 2.08 36.63 -19.00
N GLU A 220 1.54 36.83 -17.79
CA GLU A 220 1.83 38.01 -16.97
C GLU A 220 3.28 37.97 -16.43
N HIS A 221 3.77 36.77 -16.09
CA HIS A 221 5.09 36.62 -15.51
C HIS A 221 6.07 35.80 -16.39
N ASP A 222 5.72 35.56 -17.68
CA ASP A 222 6.51 34.85 -18.67
C ASP A 222 7.13 33.53 -18.15
N TYR A 223 6.27 32.68 -17.56
CA TYR A 223 6.68 31.31 -17.19
C TYR A 223 5.66 30.25 -17.63
N SER A 224 6.16 29.07 -17.94
CA SER A 224 5.34 27.86 -18.07
C SER A 224 5.33 27.12 -16.75
N PHE A 225 4.19 26.51 -16.43
CA PHE A 225 4.06 25.67 -15.24
C PHE A 225 3.38 24.34 -15.56
N ALA A 226 3.75 23.32 -14.81
CA ALA A 226 3.01 22.08 -14.70
C ALA A 226 2.48 21.98 -13.27
N LEU A 227 1.17 21.79 -13.12
CA LEU A 227 0.49 21.63 -11.85
C LEU A 227 -0.20 20.27 -11.84
N CYS A 228 0.13 19.44 -10.87
CA CYS A 228 -0.57 18.20 -10.60
C CYS A 228 -1.29 18.31 -9.26
N SER A 229 -2.55 17.90 -9.18
CA SER A 229 -3.35 17.95 -7.96
C SER A 229 -4.19 16.71 -7.79
N ALA A 230 -4.41 16.32 -6.54
CA ALA A 230 -5.30 15.23 -6.16
C ALA A 230 -5.90 15.48 -4.77
N TYR A 231 -7.16 15.11 -4.59
CA TYR A 231 -7.84 15.08 -3.30
C TYR A 231 -7.94 13.63 -2.86
N MET A 232 -7.20 13.25 -1.85
CA MET A 232 -7.10 11.83 -1.46
C MET A 232 -6.88 11.66 0.04
N GLY A 233 -7.19 10.47 0.52
CA GLY A 233 -6.97 10.06 1.90
C GLY A 233 -7.00 8.55 2.05
N ALA A 234 -6.26 8.05 3.00
CA ALA A 234 -6.23 6.64 3.37
C ALA A 234 -6.74 6.45 4.79
N LYS A 235 -7.21 5.24 5.12
CA LYS A 235 -7.60 4.86 6.47
C LYS A 235 -7.44 3.37 6.73
N LEU A 236 -6.86 3.04 7.89
CA LEU A 236 -6.85 1.69 8.41
C LEU A 236 -8.27 1.33 8.86
N MET A 237 -8.90 0.35 8.20
CA MET A 237 -10.28 -0.06 8.47
C MET A 237 -10.35 -1.17 9.52
N GLN A 238 -9.48 -2.17 9.41
CA GLN A 238 -9.46 -3.33 10.31
C GLN A 238 -8.03 -3.64 10.75
N ASN A 239 -7.72 -3.34 12.01
CA ASN A 239 -6.40 -3.59 12.57
C ASN A 239 -6.05 -5.10 12.62
N SER A 240 -7.05 -5.98 12.80
CA SER A 240 -6.85 -7.44 12.79
C SER A 240 -6.36 -7.99 11.45
N GLY A 241 -6.57 -7.25 10.35
CA GLY A 241 -6.18 -7.64 9.01
C GLY A 241 -4.80 -7.15 8.58
N VAL A 242 -4.02 -6.53 9.47
CA VAL A 242 -2.68 -6.01 9.16
C VAL A 242 -1.67 -6.50 10.19
N VAL A 243 -0.51 -6.95 9.73
CA VAL A 243 0.65 -7.32 10.58
C VAL A 243 1.87 -6.56 10.12
N VAL A 244 2.51 -5.87 11.05
CA VAL A 244 3.80 -5.20 10.84
C VAL A 244 4.92 -6.21 11.07
N ILE A 245 5.72 -6.46 10.05
CA ILE A 245 6.90 -7.31 10.13
C ILE A 245 8.10 -6.41 10.45
N ASN A 246 8.64 -6.54 11.64
CA ASN A 246 9.85 -5.85 12.04
C ASN A 246 11.07 -6.58 11.49
N HIS A 247 11.83 -5.90 10.65
CA HIS A 247 12.94 -6.46 9.90
C HIS A 247 14.24 -5.72 10.19
N ASP A 248 15.35 -6.45 10.24
CA ASP A 248 16.71 -5.88 10.30
C ASP A 248 17.34 -5.93 8.90
N GLY A 249 17.31 -4.78 8.20
CA GLY A 249 17.90 -4.60 6.88
C GLY A 249 19.30 -4.00 6.89
N SER A 250 19.90 -3.81 8.06
CA SER A 250 21.18 -3.08 8.23
C SER A 250 22.34 -3.71 7.46
N ALA A 251 22.33 -5.02 7.24
CA ALA A 251 23.36 -5.71 6.47
C ALA A 251 23.39 -5.34 4.97
N PHE A 252 22.29 -4.77 4.45
CA PHE A 252 22.18 -4.27 3.07
C PHE A 252 22.11 -2.74 3.01
N ALA A 253 22.43 -2.05 4.10
CA ALA A 253 22.58 -0.60 4.07
C ALA A 253 23.70 -0.23 3.09
N ALA A 254 23.50 0.87 2.35
CA ALA A 254 24.55 1.38 1.48
C ALA A 254 25.82 1.64 2.31
N GLN A 255 26.91 1.01 1.94
CA GLN A 255 28.22 1.32 2.53
C GLN A 255 28.62 2.69 2.02
N SER A 256 28.79 3.63 2.94
CA SER A 256 29.28 5.00 2.67
C SER A 256 30.77 5.00 2.40
#